data_76099a91c2e84be8c011bdb02604fa49
#
_entry.id   76099a91c2e84be8c011bdb02604fa49
#
_cell.length_a   1.000
_cell.length_b   1.000
_cell.length_c   1.000
_cell.angle_alpha   90.00
_cell.angle_beta   90.00
_cell.angle_gamma   90.00
#
_symmetry.space_group_name_H-M   'P 1'
#
loop_
_entity.id
_entity.type
_entity.pdbx_description
1 polymer ?
#
loop_
_entity_poly.entity_id
_entity_poly.type
_entity_poly.pdbx_seq_one_letter_code
_entity_poly.pdbx_strand_id
1 'polypeptide(L)'
;MSFVVFSDDIFLTRSAGGLMPIDSLREENLCIIDIESFFSLHDIKHRICNELTDSYSIIFVKGRGMLSKVLSSLEGISRTASVTEFIQYINEGRRYTVYHILTIIDSLRELRNLTHTEISVACALRRQINITATSQLLHCSTKAVYQRVSALAQKMNLRYGTQIQYFLYREYTIEELQQINCMKHRPDTGVFQNNGSTPHL
;
A
#
# COMPACT_ATOMS: atom_id res chain seq x y z
N MET A 1 -26.47 3.73 10.73
CA MET A 1 -25.42 2.78 10.95
C MET A 1 -25.32 1.85 9.77
N SER A 2 -24.14 1.65 9.20
CA SER A 2 -23.92 0.82 8.03
C SER A 2 -22.74 -0.13 8.28
N PHE A 3 -22.91 -1.36 7.81
CA PHE A 3 -21.88 -2.39 7.86
C PHE A 3 -21.58 -2.86 6.44
N VAL A 4 -20.29 -2.85 6.07
CA VAL A 4 -19.83 -3.20 4.71
C VAL A 4 -18.68 -4.20 4.82
N VAL A 5 -18.66 -5.18 3.92
CA VAL A 5 -17.56 -6.15 3.80
C VAL A 5 -17.03 -6.11 2.36
N PHE A 6 -15.75 -5.83 2.21
CA PHE A 6 -15.04 -5.93 0.95
C PHE A 6 -14.25 -7.25 0.93
N SER A 7 -14.86 -8.28 0.37
CA SER A 7 -14.26 -9.60 0.23
C SER A 7 -14.86 -10.35 -0.95
N ASP A 8 -14.04 -11.13 -1.63
CA ASP A 8 -14.45 -12.13 -2.61
C ASP A 8 -14.85 -13.45 -1.95
N ASP A 9 -14.56 -13.59 -0.64
CA ASP A 9 -14.95 -14.75 0.14
C ASP A 9 -16.42 -14.64 0.59
N ILE A 10 -17.27 -15.46 -0.04
CA ILE A 10 -18.71 -15.50 0.24
C ILE A 10 -18.98 -15.89 1.70
N PHE A 11 -18.15 -16.75 2.28
CA PHE A 11 -18.34 -17.18 3.67
C PHE A 11 -18.04 -16.02 4.61
N LEU A 12 -16.96 -15.28 4.41
CA LEU A 12 -16.64 -14.10 5.19
C LEU A 12 -17.75 -13.06 5.07
N THR A 13 -18.20 -12.78 3.85
CA THR A 13 -19.24 -11.77 3.58
C THR A 13 -20.58 -12.12 4.25
N ARG A 14 -20.99 -13.39 4.20
CA ARG A 14 -22.24 -13.84 4.82
C ARG A 14 -22.14 -13.98 6.34
N SER A 15 -21.02 -14.51 6.83
CA SER A 15 -20.82 -14.75 8.26
C SER A 15 -20.61 -13.46 9.05
N ALA A 16 -19.90 -12.49 8.49
CA ALA A 16 -19.59 -11.25 9.17
C ALA A 16 -20.85 -10.50 9.63
N GLY A 17 -21.91 -10.47 8.79
CA GLY A 17 -23.20 -9.88 9.16
C GLY A 17 -23.91 -10.60 10.31
N GLY A 18 -23.76 -11.93 10.42
CA GLY A 18 -24.38 -12.73 11.47
C GLY A 18 -23.56 -12.79 12.79
N LEU A 19 -22.27 -12.45 12.72
CA LEU A 19 -21.36 -12.48 13.86
C LEU A 19 -21.29 -11.15 14.63
N MET A 20 -21.90 -10.10 14.09
CA MET A 20 -21.90 -8.78 14.72
C MET A 20 -22.73 -8.79 15.99
N PRO A 21 -22.13 -8.51 17.16
CA PRO A 21 -22.89 -8.28 18.38
C PRO A 21 -23.79 -7.04 18.18
N ILE A 22 -25.08 -7.20 18.45
CA ILE A 22 -26.09 -6.12 18.30
C ILE A 22 -25.68 -4.87 19.07
N ASP A 23 -24.96 -5.01 20.17
CA ASP A 23 -24.50 -3.91 21.01
C ASP A 23 -23.25 -3.18 20.47
N SER A 24 -22.38 -3.88 19.75
CA SER A 24 -21.16 -3.27 19.14
C SER A 24 -21.48 -2.41 17.92
N LEU A 25 -22.65 -2.58 17.35
CA LEU A 25 -23.11 -1.87 16.16
C LEU A 25 -23.80 -0.53 16.46
N ARG A 26 -23.95 -0.14 17.73
CA ARG A 26 -24.86 0.95 18.06
C ARG A 26 -24.40 2.36 17.67
N GLU A 27 -23.11 2.61 17.43
CA GLU A 27 -22.62 3.99 17.26
C GLU A 27 -21.76 4.27 16.03
N GLU A 28 -21.15 3.26 15.36
CA GLU A 28 -20.20 3.50 14.27
C GLU A 28 -20.53 2.74 12.98
N ASN A 29 -20.22 3.34 11.84
CA ASN A 29 -20.17 2.64 10.56
C ASN A 29 -18.89 1.80 10.50
N LEU A 30 -18.98 0.51 10.18
CA LEU A 30 -17.85 -0.39 10.15
C LEU A 30 -17.67 -1.00 8.76
N CYS A 31 -16.43 -0.98 8.27
CA CYS A 31 -16.02 -1.68 7.07
C CYS A 31 -14.97 -2.74 7.39
N ILE A 32 -15.17 -3.95 6.93
CA ILE A 32 -14.19 -5.03 6.97
C ILE A 32 -13.59 -5.19 5.57
N ILE A 33 -12.27 -5.09 5.48
CA ILE A 33 -11.52 -5.24 4.23
C ILE A 33 -10.67 -6.50 4.28
N ASP A 34 -11.02 -7.49 3.47
CA ASP A 34 -10.18 -8.67 3.24
C ASP A 34 -9.11 -8.34 2.18
N ILE A 35 -7.88 -8.13 2.65
CA ILE A 35 -6.77 -7.68 1.78
C ILE A 35 -6.49 -8.67 0.64
N GLU A 36 -6.68 -9.97 0.87
CA GLU A 36 -6.40 -11.00 -0.13
C GLU A 36 -7.40 -11.02 -1.29
N SER A 37 -8.53 -10.34 -1.15
CA SER A 37 -9.56 -10.20 -2.18
C SER A 37 -9.25 -9.10 -3.21
N PHE A 38 -8.14 -8.38 -3.05
CA PHE A 38 -7.77 -7.30 -3.95
C PHE A 38 -6.54 -7.64 -4.81
N PHE A 39 -6.56 -7.12 -6.04
CA PHE A 39 -5.45 -7.30 -6.95
C PHE A 39 -4.29 -6.36 -6.63
N SER A 40 -4.56 -5.10 -6.25
CA SER A 40 -3.56 -4.04 -6.03
C SER A 40 -3.95 -3.13 -4.87
N LEU A 41 -3.01 -2.31 -4.39
CA LEU A 41 -3.30 -1.21 -3.47
C LEU A 41 -4.21 -0.17 -4.13
N HIS A 42 -4.06 0.01 -5.44
CA HIS A 42 -4.94 0.88 -6.22
C HIS A 42 -6.40 0.44 -6.13
N ASP A 43 -6.67 -0.87 -6.25
CA ASP A 43 -8.03 -1.40 -6.14
C ASP A 43 -8.62 -1.18 -4.74
N ILE A 44 -7.81 -1.40 -3.69
CA ILE A 44 -8.23 -1.11 -2.31
C ILE A 44 -8.60 0.38 -2.19
N LYS A 45 -7.72 1.28 -2.65
CA LYS A 45 -7.96 2.72 -2.62
C LYS A 45 -9.23 3.09 -3.37
N HIS A 46 -9.36 2.60 -4.60
CA HIS A 46 -10.52 2.88 -5.46
C HIS A 46 -11.83 2.46 -4.79
N ARG A 47 -11.85 1.27 -4.19
CA ARG A 47 -13.02 0.74 -3.49
C ARG A 47 -13.38 1.60 -2.27
N ILE A 48 -12.39 1.94 -1.46
CA ILE A 48 -12.58 2.82 -0.30
C ILE A 48 -13.15 4.18 -0.73
N CYS A 49 -12.54 4.84 -1.71
CA CYS A 49 -12.97 6.17 -2.16
C CYS A 49 -14.37 6.20 -2.76
N ASN A 50 -14.81 5.11 -3.39
CA ASN A 50 -16.11 5.06 -4.04
C ASN A 50 -17.26 4.63 -3.13
N GLU A 51 -16.98 3.84 -2.09
CA GLU A 51 -18.04 3.20 -1.30
C GLU A 51 -18.05 3.62 0.17
N LEU A 52 -16.98 4.25 0.67
CA LEU A 52 -16.90 4.66 2.08
C LEU A 52 -16.87 6.19 2.22
N THR A 53 -17.43 6.66 3.31
CA THR A 53 -17.29 8.05 3.79
C THR A 53 -16.35 8.09 4.99
N ASP A 54 -15.92 9.27 5.40
CA ASP A 54 -15.01 9.46 6.55
C ASP A 54 -15.60 8.97 7.88
N SER A 55 -16.90 8.70 7.93
CA SER A 55 -17.58 8.17 9.11
C SER A 55 -17.35 6.67 9.34
N TYR A 56 -16.68 5.98 8.40
CA TYR A 56 -16.38 4.56 8.55
C TYR A 56 -15.11 4.31 9.34
N SER A 57 -15.19 3.35 10.26
CA SER A 57 -14.04 2.69 10.86
C SER A 57 -13.70 1.44 10.05
N ILE A 58 -12.42 1.19 9.80
CA ILE A 58 -11.93 0.09 8.96
C ILE A 58 -11.20 -0.94 9.81
N ILE A 59 -11.52 -2.21 9.62
CA ILE A 59 -10.81 -3.38 10.13
C ILE A 59 -10.28 -4.19 8.95
N PHE A 60 -9.04 -4.73 9.08
CA PHE A 60 -8.45 -5.57 8.06
C PHE A 60 -8.49 -7.06 8.42
N VAL A 61 -8.83 -7.87 7.43
CA VAL A 61 -8.60 -9.31 7.42
C VAL A 61 -7.36 -9.57 6.56
N LYS A 62 -6.36 -10.25 7.14
CA LYS A 62 -5.04 -10.43 6.55
C LYS A 62 -4.71 -11.91 6.35
N GLY A 63 -4.19 -12.21 5.19
CA GLY A 63 -3.64 -13.51 4.86
C GLY A 63 -2.11 -13.54 4.85
N ARG A 64 -1.57 -14.42 4.00
CA ARG A 64 -0.11 -14.56 3.76
C ARG A 64 0.32 -14.00 2.42
N GLY A 65 -0.58 -13.37 1.70
CA GLY A 65 -0.35 -12.83 0.37
C GLY A 65 0.60 -11.64 0.35
N MET A 66 0.83 -11.15 -0.84
CA MET A 66 1.76 -10.06 -1.08
C MET A 66 1.27 -8.74 -0.49
N LEU A 67 0.01 -8.39 -0.71
CA LEU A 67 -0.55 -7.14 -0.19
C LEU A 67 -0.59 -7.11 1.33
N SER A 68 -0.90 -8.24 2.00
CA SER A 68 -0.83 -8.35 3.47
C SER A 68 0.58 -8.11 4.01
N LYS A 69 1.63 -8.46 3.26
CA LYS A 69 3.03 -8.18 3.64
C LYS A 69 3.38 -6.71 3.41
N VAL A 70 3.00 -6.14 2.27
CA VAL A 70 3.23 -4.72 1.96
C VAL A 70 2.53 -3.83 2.99
N LEU A 71 1.31 -4.18 3.39
CA LEU A 71 0.51 -3.51 4.43
C LEU A 71 0.81 -4.05 5.84
N SER A 72 2.03 -4.54 6.11
CA SER A 72 2.39 -5.13 7.41
C SER A 72 2.30 -4.15 8.58
N SER A 73 2.44 -2.86 8.35
CA SER A 73 2.27 -1.81 9.36
C SER A 73 0.83 -1.66 9.86
N LEU A 74 -0.14 -2.11 9.10
CA LEU A 74 -1.54 -2.16 9.51
C LEU A 74 -1.80 -3.47 10.26
N GLU A 75 -2.29 -3.37 11.47
CA GLU A 75 -2.79 -4.53 12.21
C GLU A 75 -4.08 -5.03 11.58
N GLY A 76 -4.34 -6.31 11.74
CA GLY A 76 -5.57 -6.93 11.24
C GLY A 76 -5.70 -8.35 11.77
N ILE A 77 -6.89 -8.88 11.67
CA ILE A 77 -7.16 -10.25 12.07
C ILE A 77 -6.68 -11.24 11.01
N SER A 78 -6.17 -12.39 11.45
CA SER A 78 -5.80 -13.45 10.52
C SER A 78 -7.04 -14.01 9.79
N ARG A 79 -6.90 -14.24 8.48
CA ARG A 79 -7.92 -14.91 7.67
C ARG A 79 -8.22 -16.34 8.16
N THR A 80 -7.31 -16.93 8.95
CA THR A 80 -7.45 -18.26 9.55
C THR A 80 -7.85 -18.21 11.01
N ALA A 81 -8.24 -17.04 11.53
CA ALA A 81 -8.71 -16.90 12.89
C ALA A 81 -10.03 -17.66 13.11
N SER A 82 -10.20 -18.15 14.32
CA SER A 82 -11.48 -18.74 14.76
C SER A 82 -12.58 -17.69 14.83
N VAL A 83 -13.83 -18.12 14.84
CA VAL A 83 -14.99 -17.24 15.00
C VAL A 83 -14.89 -16.42 16.30
N THR A 84 -14.44 -17.03 17.39
CA THR A 84 -14.29 -16.37 18.69
C THR A 84 -13.25 -15.25 18.63
N GLU A 85 -12.07 -15.51 18.03
CA GLU A 85 -11.03 -14.51 17.82
C GLU A 85 -11.52 -13.37 16.91
N PHE A 86 -12.32 -13.70 15.90
CA PHE A 86 -12.90 -12.71 14.99
C PHE A 86 -13.85 -11.77 15.72
N ILE A 87 -14.77 -12.30 16.53
CA ILE A 87 -15.70 -11.51 17.33
C ILE A 87 -14.94 -10.64 18.34
N GLN A 88 -13.94 -11.21 19.04
CA GLN A 88 -13.11 -10.45 19.96
C GLN A 88 -12.39 -9.30 19.23
N TYR A 89 -11.81 -9.56 18.06
CA TYR A 89 -11.12 -8.51 17.30
C TYR A 89 -12.07 -7.40 16.81
N ILE A 90 -13.30 -7.74 16.43
CA ILE A 90 -14.30 -6.71 16.09
C ILE A 90 -14.60 -5.80 17.29
N ASN A 91 -14.61 -6.32 18.49
CA ASN A 91 -14.94 -5.55 19.69
C ASN A 91 -13.74 -4.74 20.21
N GLU A 92 -12.55 -5.31 20.20
CA GLU A 92 -11.37 -4.80 20.90
C GLU A 92 -10.20 -4.47 19.96
N GLY A 93 -10.27 -4.90 18.71
CA GLY A 93 -9.19 -4.75 17.74
C GLY A 93 -9.00 -3.32 17.26
N ARG A 94 -7.84 -3.10 16.63
CA ARG A 94 -7.49 -1.79 16.11
C ARG A 94 -8.35 -1.41 14.91
N ARG A 95 -8.94 -0.24 14.97
CA ARG A 95 -9.72 0.37 13.90
C ARG A 95 -8.95 1.53 13.27
N TYR A 96 -9.17 1.74 12.00
CA TYR A 96 -8.52 2.80 11.24
C TYR A 96 -9.55 3.70 10.60
N THR A 97 -9.27 4.99 10.51
CA THR A 97 -10.08 5.92 9.73
C THR A 97 -9.80 5.76 8.24
N VAL A 98 -10.75 6.10 7.40
CA VAL A 98 -10.60 6.15 5.94
C VAL A 98 -9.38 6.98 5.55
N TYR A 99 -9.26 8.19 6.11
CA TYR A 99 -8.13 9.10 5.85
C TYR A 99 -6.77 8.44 6.16
N HIS A 100 -6.65 7.77 7.32
CA HIS A 100 -5.40 7.11 7.71
C HIS A 100 -4.97 6.04 6.71
N ILE A 101 -5.93 5.22 6.26
CA ILE A 101 -5.65 4.16 5.29
C ILE A 101 -5.26 4.72 3.93
N LEU A 102 -5.98 5.71 3.43
CA LEU A 102 -5.65 6.37 2.16
C LEU A 102 -4.25 6.99 2.20
N THR A 103 -3.89 7.63 3.32
CA THR A 103 -2.54 8.21 3.51
C THR A 103 -1.44 7.15 3.44
N ILE A 104 -1.64 5.98 4.07
CA ILE A 104 -0.68 4.87 4.00
C ILE A 104 -0.57 4.33 2.58
N ILE A 105 -1.70 4.06 1.93
CA ILE A 105 -1.71 3.54 0.55
C ILE A 105 -1.02 4.52 -0.39
N ASP A 106 -1.31 5.81 -0.29
CA ASP A 106 -0.68 6.83 -1.13
C ASP A 106 0.83 6.91 -0.89
N SER A 107 1.26 6.87 0.38
CA SER A 107 2.69 6.84 0.71
C SER A 107 3.42 5.63 0.10
N LEU A 108 2.77 4.46 0.11
CA LEU A 108 3.31 3.23 -0.49
C LEU A 108 3.33 3.32 -2.02
N ARG A 109 2.26 3.84 -2.64
CA ARG A 109 2.16 3.98 -4.09
C ARG A 109 3.08 5.07 -4.65
N GLU A 110 3.32 6.15 -3.93
CA GLU A 110 4.30 7.16 -4.29
C GLU A 110 5.75 6.72 -4.04
N LEU A 111 5.95 5.52 -3.50
CA LEU A 111 7.26 4.95 -3.20
C LEU A 111 8.12 5.91 -2.34
N ARG A 112 7.49 6.59 -1.36
CA ARG A 112 8.14 7.67 -0.57
C ARG A 112 9.37 7.22 0.16
N ASN A 113 9.41 5.96 0.60
CA ASN A 113 10.51 5.35 1.33
C ASN A 113 11.67 4.89 0.43
N LEU A 114 11.54 5.00 -0.90
CA LEU A 114 12.57 4.59 -1.85
C LEU A 114 13.43 5.77 -2.28
N THR A 115 14.72 5.50 -2.45
CA THR A 115 15.66 6.42 -3.08
C THR A 115 15.44 6.50 -4.59
N HIS A 116 15.90 7.57 -5.23
CA HIS A 116 15.86 7.72 -6.70
C HIS A 116 16.49 6.51 -7.41
N THR A 117 17.63 6.01 -6.92
CA THR A 117 18.30 4.84 -7.51
C THR A 117 17.43 3.57 -7.42
N GLU A 118 16.74 3.37 -6.30
CA GLU A 118 15.83 2.24 -6.13
C GLU A 118 14.60 2.34 -7.05
N ILE A 119 14.06 3.54 -7.23
CA ILE A 119 12.96 3.76 -8.18
C ILE A 119 13.43 3.55 -9.62
N SER A 120 14.63 3.97 -9.98
CA SER A 120 15.20 3.67 -11.31
C SER A 120 15.32 2.16 -11.54
N VAL A 121 15.68 1.38 -10.52
CA VAL A 121 15.67 -0.09 -10.59
C VAL A 121 14.26 -0.62 -10.72
N ALA A 122 13.29 -0.09 -9.98
CA ALA A 122 11.88 -0.48 -10.10
C ALA A 122 11.33 -0.23 -11.52
N CYS A 123 11.64 0.92 -12.11
CA CYS A 123 11.28 1.25 -13.50
C CYS A 123 11.91 0.26 -14.49
N ALA A 124 13.19 -0.07 -14.31
CA ALA A 124 13.88 -1.02 -15.16
C ALA A 124 13.32 -2.44 -15.02
N LEU A 125 13.03 -2.89 -13.80
CA LEU A 125 12.41 -4.20 -13.53
C LEU A 125 11.00 -4.31 -14.13
N ARG A 126 10.24 -3.22 -14.14
CA ARG A 126 8.90 -3.20 -14.73
C ARG A 126 8.95 -3.35 -16.26
N ARG A 127 10.02 -2.84 -16.88
CA ARG A 127 10.23 -2.89 -18.34
C ARG A 127 10.89 -4.20 -18.81
N GLN A 128 11.75 -4.78 -17.98
CA GLN A 128 12.58 -5.92 -18.36
C GLN A 128 12.09 -7.22 -17.71
N ILE A 129 12.23 -8.31 -18.44
CA ILE A 129 11.77 -9.63 -17.99
C ILE A 129 12.69 -10.23 -16.92
N ASN A 130 13.98 -9.84 -16.91
CA ASN A 130 14.97 -10.45 -16.02
C ASN A 130 16.06 -9.48 -15.57
N ILE A 131 16.80 -9.89 -14.54
CA ILE A 131 17.85 -9.10 -13.90
C ILE A 131 19.01 -8.77 -14.86
N THR A 132 19.36 -9.67 -15.76
CA THR A 132 20.44 -9.45 -16.74
C THR A 132 20.09 -8.31 -17.70
N ALA A 133 18.89 -8.33 -18.27
CA ALA A 133 18.41 -7.23 -19.11
C ALA A 133 18.26 -5.91 -18.31
N THR A 134 17.83 -5.98 -17.05
CA THR A 134 17.81 -4.84 -16.16
C THR A 134 19.20 -4.25 -15.92
N SER A 135 20.23 -5.10 -15.73
CA SER A 135 21.61 -4.63 -15.53
C SER A 135 22.20 -3.95 -16.76
N GLN A 136 21.90 -4.48 -17.95
CA GLN A 136 22.26 -3.84 -19.21
C GLN A 136 21.61 -2.48 -19.39
N LEU A 137 20.28 -2.38 -19.12
CA LEU A 137 19.55 -1.12 -19.22
C LEU A 137 20.07 -0.04 -18.25
N LEU A 138 20.49 -0.47 -17.05
CA LEU A 138 21.01 0.45 -16.02
C LEU A 138 22.54 0.67 -16.09
N HIS A 139 23.22 0.06 -17.06
CA HIS A 139 24.69 0.12 -17.22
C HIS A 139 25.44 -0.21 -15.92
N CYS A 140 25.01 -1.25 -15.21
CA CYS A 140 25.63 -1.68 -13.97
C CYS A 140 25.74 -3.21 -13.89
N SER A 141 26.52 -3.73 -12.92
CA SER A 141 26.67 -5.17 -12.77
C SER A 141 25.37 -5.84 -12.29
N THR A 142 25.15 -7.09 -12.70
CA THR A 142 24.04 -7.93 -12.18
C THR A 142 24.04 -8.03 -10.67
N LYS A 143 25.22 -8.12 -10.04
CA LYS A 143 25.37 -8.11 -8.57
C LYS A 143 24.80 -6.84 -7.95
N ALA A 144 25.09 -5.68 -8.55
CA ALA A 144 24.56 -4.40 -8.08
C ALA A 144 23.03 -4.32 -8.22
N VAL A 145 22.46 -4.86 -9.29
CA VAL A 145 21.00 -4.95 -9.47
C VAL A 145 20.39 -5.84 -8.40
N TYR A 146 20.94 -7.04 -8.17
CA TYR A 146 20.46 -7.95 -7.11
C TYR A 146 20.45 -7.30 -5.73
N GLN A 147 21.50 -6.59 -5.36
CA GLN A 147 21.56 -5.86 -4.07
C GLN A 147 20.45 -4.81 -3.96
N ARG A 148 20.22 -4.03 -5.00
CA ARG A 148 19.18 -3.01 -5.03
C ARG A 148 17.77 -3.61 -5.02
N VAL A 149 17.55 -4.70 -5.76
CA VAL A 149 16.29 -5.44 -5.75
C VAL A 149 16.00 -6.02 -4.37
N SER A 150 17.02 -6.55 -3.68
CA SER A 150 16.88 -7.05 -2.31
C SER A 150 16.54 -5.92 -1.33
N ALA A 151 17.20 -4.77 -1.44
CA ALA A 151 16.90 -3.60 -0.61
C ALA A 151 15.47 -3.09 -0.86
N LEU A 152 15.05 -3.05 -2.12
CA LEU A 152 13.69 -2.68 -2.53
C LEU A 152 12.65 -3.65 -1.96
N ALA A 153 12.91 -4.96 -2.05
CA ALA A 153 12.06 -5.99 -1.48
C ALA A 153 11.92 -5.81 0.04
N GLN A 154 13.02 -5.60 0.74
CA GLN A 154 13.02 -5.39 2.19
C GLN A 154 12.20 -4.17 2.59
N LYS A 155 12.35 -3.03 1.90
CA LYS A 155 11.58 -1.80 2.16
C LYS A 155 10.08 -1.95 1.91
N MET A 156 9.69 -2.88 1.04
CA MET A 156 8.30 -3.22 0.76
C MET A 156 7.79 -4.42 1.57
N ASN A 157 8.57 -4.89 2.56
CA ASN A 157 8.27 -6.10 3.35
C ASN A 157 8.04 -7.36 2.52
N LEU A 158 8.69 -7.45 1.36
CA LEU A 158 8.67 -8.59 0.48
C LEU A 158 9.96 -9.42 0.61
N ARG A 159 9.87 -10.74 0.46
CA ARG A 159 11.01 -11.62 0.73
C ARG A 159 11.94 -11.81 -0.46
N TYR A 160 11.40 -11.76 -1.70
CA TYR A 160 12.11 -12.16 -2.90
C TYR A 160 11.96 -11.13 -4.01
N GLY A 161 12.98 -11.02 -4.87
CA GLY A 161 12.97 -10.15 -6.03
C GLY A 161 11.81 -10.44 -7.00
N THR A 162 11.39 -11.69 -7.12
CA THR A 162 10.21 -12.07 -7.92
C THR A 162 8.91 -11.49 -7.36
N GLN A 163 8.77 -11.36 -6.04
CA GLN A 163 7.61 -10.72 -5.42
C GLN A 163 7.58 -9.22 -5.72
N ILE A 164 8.74 -8.56 -5.70
CA ILE A 164 8.86 -7.15 -6.10
C ILE A 164 8.44 -6.96 -7.55
N GLN A 165 8.97 -7.76 -8.45
CA GLN A 165 8.63 -7.64 -9.87
C GLN A 165 7.13 -7.82 -10.10
N TYR A 166 6.54 -8.82 -9.44
CA TYR A 166 5.11 -9.07 -9.51
C TYR A 166 4.28 -7.94 -8.89
N PHE A 167 4.71 -7.38 -7.76
CA PHE A 167 4.09 -6.21 -7.13
C PHE A 167 4.11 -5.00 -8.07
N LEU A 168 5.28 -4.67 -8.61
CA LEU A 168 5.42 -3.55 -9.54
C LEU A 168 4.54 -3.73 -10.78
N TYR A 169 4.42 -4.98 -11.27
CA TYR A 169 3.59 -5.29 -12.42
C TYR A 169 2.09 -5.09 -12.15
N ARG A 170 1.63 -5.43 -10.96
CA ARG A 170 0.21 -5.29 -10.55
C ARG A 170 -0.17 -3.87 -10.19
N GLU A 171 0.76 -3.15 -9.61
CA GLU A 171 0.48 -1.86 -8.96
C GLU A 171 0.68 -0.67 -9.90
N TYR A 172 1.59 -0.77 -10.88
CA TYR A 172 1.98 0.37 -11.70
C TYR A 172 1.97 0.09 -13.19
N THR A 173 1.60 1.09 -13.96
CA THR A 173 2.00 1.20 -15.37
C THR A 173 3.47 1.65 -15.47
N ILE A 174 4.05 1.53 -16.67
CA ILE A 174 5.41 2.01 -16.92
C ILE A 174 5.45 3.54 -16.77
N GLU A 175 4.43 4.22 -17.25
CA GLU A 175 4.27 5.66 -17.25
C GLU A 175 4.18 6.21 -15.82
N GLU A 176 3.39 5.58 -14.94
CA GLU A 176 3.28 5.96 -13.53
C GLU A 176 4.64 5.89 -12.82
N LEU A 177 5.38 4.79 -12.99
CA LEU A 177 6.72 4.66 -12.40
C LEU A 177 7.70 5.70 -12.94
N GLN A 178 7.60 6.04 -14.22
CA GLN A 178 8.44 7.08 -14.80
C GLN A 178 8.11 8.46 -14.22
N GLN A 179 6.83 8.77 -14.04
CA GLN A 179 6.40 10.02 -13.41
C GLN A 179 6.92 10.12 -11.98
N ILE A 180 6.79 9.06 -11.17
CA ILE A 180 7.32 9.01 -9.81
C ILE A 180 8.84 9.23 -9.80
N ASN A 181 9.57 8.58 -10.72
CA ASN A 181 11.02 8.74 -10.85
C ASN A 181 11.42 10.17 -11.22
N CYS A 182 10.70 10.80 -12.15
CA CYS A 182 10.93 12.18 -12.56
C CYS A 182 10.66 13.18 -11.43
N MET A 183 9.60 12.97 -10.64
CA MET A 183 9.27 13.84 -9.49
C MET A 183 10.37 13.82 -8.44
N LYS A 184 10.95 12.66 -8.17
CA LYS A 184 12.08 12.53 -7.20
C LYS A 184 13.42 13.01 -7.72
N HIS A 185 13.54 13.26 -9.01
CA HIS A 185 14.77 13.80 -9.62
C HIS A 185 14.80 15.33 -9.63
N ARG A 186 13.71 16.03 -9.30
CA ARG A 186 13.74 17.49 -9.17
C ARG A 186 14.50 17.85 -7.89
N PRO A 187 15.69 18.48 -7.96
CA PRO A 187 16.30 19.07 -6.77
C PRO A 187 15.30 20.12 -6.24
N ASP A 188 15.15 20.17 -4.91
CA ASP A 188 14.45 21.26 -4.24
C ASP A 188 15.10 22.58 -4.72
N THR A 189 14.52 23.21 -5.71
CA THR A 189 14.83 24.60 -6.05
C THR A 189 14.19 25.46 -4.97
N GLY A 190 14.88 25.50 -3.80
CA GLY A 190 14.61 26.47 -2.76
C GLY A 190 14.69 27.86 -3.40
N VAL A 191 13.55 28.47 -3.62
CA VAL A 191 13.44 29.88 -3.97
C VAL A 191 13.93 30.67 -2.77
N PHE A 192 15.24 30.98 -2.75
CA PHE A 192 15.76 32.08 -1.95
C PHE A 192 15.16 33.35 -2.54
N GLN A 193 14.03 33.80 -1.99
CA GLN A 193 13.61 35.20 -2.15
C GLN A 193 14.64 36.07 -1.44
N ASN A 194 15.60 36.59 -2.21
CA ASN A 194 16.41 37.71 -1.81
C ASN A 194 15.49 38.92 -1.65
N ASN A 195 15.10 39.21 -0.43
CA ASN A 195 14.58 40.51 -0.07
C ASN A 195 15.71 41.53 -0.22
N GLY A 196 15.69 42.19 -1.36
CA GLY A 196 16.58 43.32 -1.67
C GLY A 196 16.38 44.44 -0.62
N SER A 197 17.42 44.68 0.12
CA SER A 197 17.55 45.86 0.96
C SER A 197 17.64 47.12 0.05
N THR A 198 16.71 47.98 0.18
CA THR A 198 16.77 49.33 -0.37
C THR A 198 17.79 50.15 0.41
N PRO A 199 18.74 50.84 -0.23
CA PRO A 199 19.59 51.82 0.45
C PRO A 199 18.83 53.13 0.60
N HIS A 200 18.74 53.63 1.81
CA HIS A 200 18.39 55.02 2.09
C HIS A 200 19.55 55.97 1.76
N LEU A 201 19.28 56.94 0.93
CA LEU A 201 19.93 58.26 0.90
C LEU A 201 19.23 59.19 1.88
#